data_9480e840ebea481c4d801d4e38dba5a0
#
_entry.id   9480e840ebea481c4d801d4e38dba5a0
#
_cell.length_a   1.000
_cell.length_b   1.000
_cell.length_c   1.000
_cell.angle_alpha   90.00
_cell.angle_beta   90.00
_cell.angle_gamma   90.00
#
_symmetry.space_group_name_H-M   'P 1'
#
loop_
_entity.id
_entity.type
_entity.pdbx_description
1 polymer ?
#
loop_
_entity_poly.entity_id
_entity_poly.type
_entity_poly.pdbx_seq_one_letter_code
_entity_poly.pdbx_strand_id
1 'polypeptide(L)'
;MGRRTIHIFNPGHEFALAENKSYVTLPRAAQQLQNDLAFLPALWAKADDFVLVNHAHYAQIPSNLHPYVKCSNFITPSEISSLPLDDVQFEPWGWDKPLCQQLILLLAEKSERLLPSEDALDVLRKMSSRQWAARYLLPTIVMQNDNLVGWAHAFDYVQDVLEVMGTASQNAPYQFVLKAPWSSSGRGLRYVDVHGEGITEHLKGWIKNVIRRQGCVMLEPFYQKVCDFGMEFYAHSNSDISYMGLSLFNTKNGIYTGNRLASEREKIKLLTKHVRLECLETIRQQIQSVMRIQLHGNYVGSFGVDMMALPDGKVHPCVELNLRRTMGHVALNISKKIAEPGMMRIIFQSGHYALHITHDDKVLLL
;
A
#
# COMPACT_ATOMS: atom_id res chain seq x y z
N MET A 1 -31.84 -4.09 -2.54
CA MET A 1 -30.57 -4.65 -3.05
C MET A 1 -29.46 -3.67 -2.73
N GLY A 2 -28.26 -4.13 -2.29
CA GLY A 2 -27.13 -3.22 -2.09
C GLY A 2 -26.63 -2.68 -3.43
N ARG A 3 -25.97 -1.51 -3.40
CA ARG A 3 -25.30 -0.97 -4.60
C ARG A 3 -24.25 -1.96 -5.12
N ARG A 4 -24.19 -2.13 -6.44
CA ARG A 4 -23.12 -2.88 -7.10
C ARG A 4 -21.85 -2.04 -7.16
N THR A 5 -20.71 -2.68 -7.08
CA THR A 5 -19.41 -1.98 -7.08
C THR A 5 -18.71 -2.15 -8.42
N ILE A 6 -18.18 -1.05 -8.97
CA ILE A 6 -17.24 -1.07 -10.10
C ILE A 6 -15.84 -0.99 -9.52
N HIS A 7 -15.13 -2.10 -9.58
CA HIS A 7 -13.74 -2.18 -9.10
C HIS A 7 -12.75 -1.81 -10.20
N ILE A 8 -11.69 -1.09 -9.82
CA ILE A 8 -10.65 -0.61 -10.75
C ILE A 8 -9.27 -0.94 -10.20
N PHE A 9 -8.42 -1.55 -11.00
CA PHE A 9 -7.02 -1.78 -10.66
C PHE A 9 -6.14 -0.68 -11.26
N ASN A 10 -5.76 0.31 -10.44
CA ASN A 10 -4.88 1.42 -10.82
C ASN A 10 -3.60 1.44 -9.96
N PRO A 11 -2.64 0.50 -10.16
CA PRO A 11 -1.44 0.36 -9.32
C PRO A 11 -0.43 1.51 -9.49
N GLY A 12 -0.65 2.41 -10.44
CA GLY A 12 0.10 3.65 -10.59
C GLY A 12 -0.26 4.76 -9.61
N HIS A 13 -1.12 4.49 -8.65
CA HIS A 13 -1.68 5.43 -7.68
C HIS A 13 -0.61 6.30 -6.96
N GLU A 14 0.48 5.71 -6.46
CA GLU A 14 1.53 6.48 -5.78
C GLU A 14 2.28 7.46 -6.69
N PHE A 15 2.42 7.14 -7.99
CA PHE A 15 2.94 8.09 -8.97
C PHE A 15 1.99 9.28 -9.15
N ALA A 16 0.69 9.00 -9.17
CA ALA A 16 -0.33 10.03 -9.26
C ALA A 16 -0.33 10.94 -8.03
N LEU A 17 -0.23 10.38 -6.83
CA LEU A 17 -0.12 11.13 -5.58
C LEU A 17 1.15 11.99 -5.53
N ALA A 18 2.30 11.45 -5.99
CA ALA A 18 3.57 12.19 -6.01
C ALA A 18 3.53 13.39 -6.96
N GLU A 19 2.94 13.24 -8.15
CA GLU A 19 2.83 14.32 -9.15
C GLU A 19 1.70 15.31 -8.84
N ASN A 20 0.62 14.89 -8.19
CA ASN A 20 -0.56 15.69 -7.82
C ASN A 20 -1.16 16.49 -8.98
N LYS A 21 -1.32 15.88 -10.12
CA LYS A 21 -1.88 16.48 -11.34
C LYS A 21 -3.06 15.68 -11.83
N SER A 22 -3.99 16.33 -12.53
CA SER A 22 -5.14 15.65 -13.16
C SER A 22 -4.72 14.73 -14.32
N TYR A 23 -3.55 14.96 -14.91
CA TYR A 23 -2.99 14.14 -15.97
C TYR A 23 -1.57 13.75 -15.62
N VAL A 24 -1.32 12.44 -15.55
CA VAL A 24 0.00 11.86 -15.25
C VAL A 24 0.30 10.76 -16.25
N THR A 25 1.46 10.84 -16.88
CA THR A 25 1.97 9.74 -17.71
C THR A 25 2.70 8.75 -16.81
N LEU A 26 2.11 7.58 -16.63
CA LEU A 26 2.74 6.52 -15.86
C LEU A 26 3.97 5.95 -16.61
N PRO A 27 5.01 5.50 -15.89
CA PRO A 27 6.08 4.72 -16.50
C PRO A 27 5.54 3.50 -17.24
N ARG A 28 6.16 3.14 -18.37
CA ARG A 28 5.72 2.02 -19.21
C ARG A 28 5.50 0.71 -18.43
N ALA A 29 6.40 0.41 -17.50
CA ALA A 29 6.27 -0.79 -16.65
C ALA A 29 5.02 -0.74 -15.73
N ALA A 30 4.63 0.44 -15.25
CA ALA A 30 3.42 0.61 -14.43
C ALA A 30 2.14 0.50 -15.27
N GLN A 31 2.15 1.05 -16.49
CA GLN A 31 1.03 0.89 -17.44
C GLN A 31 0.85 -0.58 -17.81
N GLN A 32 1.95 -1.28 -18.09
CA GLN A 32 1.91 -2.70 -18.42
C GLN A 32 1.40 -3.54 -17.25
N LEU A 33 1.89 -3.29 -16.01
CA LEU A 33 1.40 -3.96 -14.82
C LEU A 33 -0.11 -3.77 -14.64
N GLN A 34 -0.60 -2.54 -14.86
CA GLN A 34 -2.03 -2.22 -14.77
C GLN A 34 -2.86 -3.01 -15.78
N ASN A 35 -2.39 -3.12 -17.01
CA ASN A 35 -3.09 -3.83 -18.06
C ASN A 35 -3.04 -5.36 -17.88
N ASP A 36 -1.87 -5.91 -17.63
CA ASP A 36 -1.67 -7.35 -17.47
C ASP A 36 -2.43 -7.94 -16.27
N LEU A 37 -2.60 -7.13 -15.20
CA LEU A 37 -3.26 -7.55 -13.98
C LEU A 37 -4.62 -6.85 -13.75
N ALA A 38 -5.21 -6.27 -14.78
CA ALA A 38 -6.50 -5.57 -14.70
C ALA A 38 -7.64 -6.45 -14.14
N PHE A 39 -7.53 -7.75 -14.27
CA PHE A 39 -8.47 -8.75 -13.75
C PHE A 39 -8.41 -8.93 -12.22
N LEU A 40 -7.37 -8.46 -11.53
CA LEU A 40 -7.18 -8.73 -10.10
C LEU A 40 -8.42 -8.47 -9.23
N PRO A 41 -9.22 -7.42 -9.47
CA PRO A 41 -10.45 -7.19 -8.70
C PRO A 41 -11.44 -8.37 -8.72
N ALA A 42 -11.44 -9.19 -9.74
CA ALA A 42 -12.30 -10.38 -9.82
C ALA A 42 -12.06 -11.38 -8.67
N LEU A 43 -10.92 -11.31 -8.00
CA LEU A 43 -10.57 -12.19 -6.86
C LEU A 43 -11.29 -11.79 -5.57
N TRP A 44 -11.73 -10.52 -5.41
CA TRP A 44 -12.41 -10.04 -4.19
C TRP A 44 -13.79 -9.44 -4.43
N ALA A 45 -14.10 -8.99 -5.64
CA ALA A 45 -15.41 -8.45 -6.01
C ALA A 45 -16.52 -9.47 -5.76
N LYS A 46 -17.74 -9.02 -5.47
CA LYS A 46 -18.92 -9.89 -5.37
C LYS A 46 -19.33 -10.38 -6.75
N ALA A 47 -20.13 -11.42 -6.80
CA ALA A 47 -20.55 -12.04 -8.06
C ALA A 47 -21.34 -11.09 -9.00
N ASP A 48 -22.03 -10.11 -8.43
CA ASP A 48 -22.85 -9.11 -9.12
C ASP A 48 -22.14 -7.76 -9.31
N ASP A 49 -20.92 -7.59 -8.81
CA ASP A 49 -20.08 -6.44 -9.04
C ASP A 49 -19.49 -6.43 -10.46
N PHE A 50 -18.80 -5.36 -10.81
CA PHE A 50 -18.10 -5.20 -12.09
C PHE A 50 -16.61 -4.96 -11.89
N VAL A 51 -15.81 -5.37 -12.87
CA VAL A 51 -14.38 -5.06 -12.98
C VAL A 51 -14.16 -4.23 -14.23
N LEU A 52 -13.71 -2.99 -14.04
CA LEU A 52 -13.39 -2.09 -15.16
C LEU A 52 -12.01 -2.44 -15.72
N VAL A 53 -11.96 -2.71 -17.02
CA VAL A 53 -10.74 -2.95 -17.79
C VAL A 53 -10.67 -1.97 -18.97
N ASN A 54 -9.47 -1.52 -19.33
CA ASN A 54 -9.29 -0.54 -20.40
C ASN A 54 -9.76 -1.05 -21.78
N HIS A 55 -9.58 -2.36 -22.03
CA HIS A 55 -10.00 -3.02 -23.25
C HIS A 55 -10.46 -4.44 -22.96
N ALA A 56 -11.40 -4.95 -23.75
CA ALA A 56 -11.99 -6.28 -23.56
C ALA A 56 -10.97 -7.43 -23.55
N HIS A 57 -9.83 -7.30 -24.26
CA HIS A 57 -8.78 -8.34 -24.23
C HIS A 57 -8.04 -8.47 -22.89
N TYR A 58 -8.15 -7.47 -21.99
CA TYR A 58 -7.63 -7.55 -20.61
C TYR A 58 -8.61 -8.22 -19.63
N ALA A 59 -9.81 -8.58 -20.09
CA ALA A 59 -10.81 -9.29 -19.31
C ALA A 59 -10.51 -10.81 -19.16
N GLN A 60 -9.23 -11.20 -19.26
CA GLN A 60 -8.83 -12.60 -19.22
C GLN A 60 -8.28 -12.95 -17.84
N ILE A 61 -8.86 -13.98 -17.24
CA ILE A 61 -8.40 -14.52 -15.98
C ILE A 61 -7.58 -15.79 -16.28
N PRO A 62 -6.32 -15.86 -15.84
CA PRO A 62 -5.51 -17.08 -15.98
C PRO A 62 -6.23 -18.29 -15.38
N SER A 63 -6.20 -19.44 -16.08
CA SER A 63 -6.94 -20.65 -15.68
C SER A 63 -6.60 -21.14 -14.27
N ASN A 64 -5.34 -21.03 -13.85
CA ASN A 64 -4.88 -21.36 -12.50
C ASN A 64 -5.47 -20.48 -11.39
N LEU A 65 -6.07 -19.34 -11.75
CA LEU A 65 -6.71 -18.41 -10.80
C LEU A 65 -8.24 -18.57 -10.75
N HIS A 66 -8.85 -19.32 -11.67
CA HIS A 66 -10.31 -19.55 -11.69
C HIS A 66 -10.88 -20.04 -10.35
N PRO A 67 -10.23 -20.92 -9.56
CA PRO A 67 -10.74 -21.35 -8.26
C PRO A 67 -10.88 -20.19 -7.25
N TYR A 68 -10.16 -19.10 -7.44
CA TYR A 68 -10.13 -17.93 -6.54
C TYR A 68 -11.04 -16.80 -6.99
N VAL A 69 -11.60 -16.88 -8.20
CA VAL A 69 -12.49 -15.85 -8.77
C VAL A 69 -13.86 -15.88 -8.13
N LYS A 70 -14.44 -14.70 -7.93
CA LYS A 70 -15.82 -14.52 -7.47
C LYS A 70 -16.68 -13.77 -8.48
N CYS A 71 -16.08 -12.81 -9.17
CA CYS A 71 -16.72 -11.95 -10.15
C CYS A 71 -16.11 -12.19 -11.54
N SER A 72 -16.96 -12.31 -12.55
CA SER A 72 -16.53 -12.41 -13.95
C SER A 72 -17.19 -11.35 -14.85
N ASN A 73 -17.83 -10.34 -14.26
CA ASN A 73 -18.49 -9.27 -15.00
C ASN A 73 -17.46 -8.18 -15.31
N PHE A 74 -16.79 -8.30 -16.44
CA PHE A 74 -15.88 -7.27 -16.93
C PHE A 74 -16.63 -6.25 -17.77
N ILE A 75 -16.27 -4.98 -17.60
CA ILE A 75 -16.79 -3.86 -18.41
C ILE A 75 -15.64 -2.99 -18.89
N THR A 76 -15.85 -2.37 -20.03
CA THR A 76 -14.94 -1.36 -20.61
C THR A 76 -15.48 0.06 -20.36
N PRO A 77 -14.66 1.10 -20.54
CA PRO A 77 -15.10 2.49 -20.40
C PRO A 77 -16.34 2.83 -21.24
N SER A 78 -16.46 2.29 -22.45
CA SER A 78 -17.61 2.52 -23.34
C SER A 78 -18.93 1.91 -22.84
N GLU A 79 -18.85 0.90 -21.96
CA GLU A 79 -20.04 0.23 -21.41
C GLU A 79 -20.54 0.87 -20.12
N ILE A 80 -19.74 1.73 -19.47
CA ILE A 80 -20.16 2.40 -18.21
C ILE A 80 -21.43 3.22 -18.39
N SER A 81 -21.57 3.95 -19.50
CA SER A 81 -22.72 4.80 -19.76
C SER A 81 -24.05 4.04 -19.90
N SER A 82 -23.98 2.74 -20.23
CA SER A 82 -25.16 1.85 -20.34
C SER A 82 -25.63 1.28 -19.00
N LEU A 83 -24.82 1.44 -17.93
CA LEU A 83 -25.19 0.96 -16.60
C LEU A 83 -26.18 1.89 -15.90
N PRO A 84 -27.07 1.35 -15.04
CA PRO A 84 -27.90 2.16 -14.15
C PRO A 84 -27.02 2.76 -13.04
N LEU A 85 -26.40 3.91 -13.33
CA LEU A 85 -25.39 4.55 -12.47
C LEU A 85 -25.93 4.96 -11.08
N ASP A 86 -27.25 5.01 -10.88
CA ASP A 86 -27.85 5.29 -9.58
C ASP A 86 -27.63 4.19 -8.55
N ASP A 87 -27.41 2.95 -9.02
CA ASP A 87 -27.26 1.75 -8.20
C ASP A 87 -25.81 1.24 -8.17
N VAL A 88 -24.83 2.07 -8.59
CA VAL A 88 -23.42 1.68 -8.56
C VAL A 88 -22.60 2.60 -7.68
N GLN A 89 -21.44 2.08 -7.23
CA GLN A 89 -20.37 2.83 -6.59
C GLN A 89 -19.03 2.41 -7.19
N PHE A 90 -18.02 3.27 -7.10
CA PHE A 90 -16.66 2.96 -7.55
C PHE A 90 -15.78 2.60 -6.38
N GLU A 91 -14.98 1.54 -6.51
CA GLU A 91 -13.95 1.13 -5.56
C GLU A 91 -12.65 0.86 -6.32
N PRO A 92 -11.80 1.89 -6.54
CA PRO A 92 -10.51 1.71 -7.16
C PRO A 92 -9.50 1.06 -6.20
N TRP A 93 -8.36 0.66 -6.74
CA TRP A 93 -7.17 0.31 -5.94
C TRP A 93 -6.80 1.45 -5.01
N GLY A 94 -6.76 2.67 -5.52
CA GLY A 94 -6.63 3.90 -4.76
C GLY A 94 -7.20 5.10 -5.51
N TRP A 95 -7.78 6.05 -4.78
CA TRP A 95 -8.33 7.28 -5.34
C TRP A 95 -7.23 8.30 -5.62
N ASP A 96 -7.17 8.82 -6.85
CA ASP A 96 -6.23 9.86 -7.27
C ASP A 96 -6.85 10.78 -8.34
N LYS A 97 -6.23 11.95 -8.54
CA LYS A 97 -6.72 12.95 -9.50
C LYS A 97 -6.80 12.45 -10.95
N PRO A 98 -5.77 11.73 -11.49
CA PRO A 98 -5.85 11.19 -12.85
C PRO A 98 -7.02 10.22 -13.07
N LEU A 99 -7.27 9.32 -12.12
CA LEU A 99 -8.39 8.40 -12.21
C LEU A 99 -9.72 9.14 -12.15
N CYS A 100 -9.89 10.09 -11.22
CA CYS A 100 -11.11 10.89 -11.13
C CYS A 100 -11.34 11.67 -12.43
N GLN A 101 -10.30 12.27 -13.02
CA GLN A 101 -10.41 12.97 -14.30
C GLN A 101 -10.86 12.05 -15.44
N GLN A 102 -10.35 10.83 -15.50
CA GLN A 102 -10.81 9.84 -16.49
C GLN A 102 -12.28 9.47 -16.28
N LEU A 103 -12.70 9.25 -15.03
CA LEU A 103 -14.08 8.90 -14.71
C LEU A 103 -15.05 10.08 -14.93
N ILE A 104 -14.64 11.32 -14.69
CA ILE A 104 -15.45 12.53 -14.99
C ILE A 104 -15.84 12.56 -16.48
N LEU A 105 -14.87 12.27 -17.37
CA LEU A 105 -15.13 12.24 -18.81
C LEU A 105 -16.13 11.14 -19.23
N LEU A 106 -16.22 10.06 -18.46
CA LEU A 106 -17.13 8.93 -18.72
C LEU A 106 -18.52 9.13 -18.10
N LEU A 107 -18.60 9.82 -16.96
CA LEU A 107 -19.81 9.94 -16.14
C LEU A 107 -20.57 11.25 -16.39
N ALA A 108 -19.91 12.25 -16.99
CA ALA A 108 -20.45 13.59 -17.24
C ALA A 108 -21.10 14.19 -15.96
N GLU A 109 -22.34 14.65 -16.04
CA GLU A 109 -23.07 15.30 -14.94
C GLU A 109 -23.26 14.41 -13.69
N LYS A 110 -23.17 13.08 -13.82
CA LYS A 110 -23.30 12.16 -12.68
C LYS A 110 -22.03 12.02 -11.85
N SER A 111 -20.90 12.59 -12.29
CA SER A 111 -19.60 12.46 -11.64
C SER A 111 -19.59 13.03 -10.22
N GLU A 112 -20.20 14.18 -9.97
CA GLU A 112 -20.20 14.84 -8.65
C GLU A 112 -20.75 13.97 -7.52
N ARG A 113 -21.70 13.10 -7.84
CA ARG A 113 -22.33 12.20 -6.84
C ARG A 113 -21.55 10.92 -6.61
N LEU A 114 -20.79 10.47 -7.59
CA LEU A 114 -20.16 9.15 -7.62
C LEU A 114 -18.67 9.18 -7.30
N LEU A 115 -18.04 10.35 -7.41
CA LEU A 115 -16.60 10.51 -7.24
C LEU A 115 -16.28 11.40 -6.04
N PRO A 116 -15.11 11.24 -5.40
CA PRO A 116 -14.66 12.17 -4.38
C PRO A 116 -14.44 13.57 -4.96
N SER A 117 -14.73 14.60 -4.17
CA SER A 117 -14.43 15.98 -4.52
C SER A 117 -12.92 16.23 -4.57
N GLU A 118 -12.50 17.34 -5.17
CA GLU A 118 -11.09 17.72 -5.23
C GLU A 118 -10.50 17.91 -3.83
N ASP A 119 -11.23 18.56 -2.92
CA ASP A 119 -10.83 18.71 -1.52
C ASP A 119 -10.65 17.35 -0.83
N ALA A 120 -11.56 16.41 -1.06
CA ALA A 120 -11.43 15.06 -0.52
C ALA A 120 -10.18 14.33 -1.06
N LEU A 121 -9.86 14.50 -2.35
CA LEU A 121 -8.63 13.95 -2.94
C LEU A 121 -7.36 14.57 -2.35
N ASP A 122 -7.36 15.88 -2.06
CA ASP A 122 -6.23 16.57 -1.44
C ASP A 122 -6.03 16.12 0.02
N VAL A 123 -7.11 15.94 0.78
CA VAL A 123 -7.06 15.35 2.14
C VAL A 123 -6.49 13.93 2.07
N LEU A 124 -7.00 13.09 1.17
CA LEU A 124 -6.57 11.71 1.00
C LEU A 124 -5.08 11.65 0.62
N ARG A 125 -4.65 12.47 -0.33
CA ARG A 125 -3.24 12.58 -0.71
C ARG A 125 -2.36 12.95 0.48
N LYS A 126 -2.74 13.95 1.28
CA LYS A 126 -2.02 14.36 2.47
C LYS A 126 -1.89 13.22 3.48
N MET A 127 -2.98 12.51 3.75
CA MET A 127 -3.01 11.37 4.68
C MET A 127 -2.21 10.16 4.18
N SER A 128 -2.11 9.98 2.85
CA SER A 128 -1.32 8.91 2.24
C SER A 128 0.20 9.18 2.27
N SER A 129 0.65 10.34 2.76
CA SER A 129 2.07 10.65 2.83
C SER A 129 2.75 9.97 4.02
N ARG A 130 4.00 9.56 3.86
CA ARG A 130 4.84 9.07 4.97
C ARG A 130 5.00 10.12 6.07
N GLN A 131 5.00 11.42 5.71
CA GLN A 131 5.02 12.52 6.67
C GLN A 131 3.81 12.50 7.60
N TRP A 132 2.62 12.24 7.06
CA TRP A 132 1.41 12.15 7.87
C TRP A 132 1.47 10.98 8.86
N ALA A 133 1.84 9.80 8.38
CA ALA A 133 1.98 8.61 9.22
C ALA A 133 3.03 8.80 10.33
N ALA A 134 4.17 9.42 10.01
CA ALA A 134 5.24 9.75 10.96
C ALA A 134 4.79 10.76 12.04
N ARG A 135 3.89 11.65 11.68
CA ARG A 135 3.40 12.70 12.62
C ARG A 135 2.25 12.23 13.51
N TYR A 136 1.32 11.45 12.97
CA TYR A 136 0.03 11.17 13.64
C TYR A 136 -0.17 9.71 14.02
N LEU A 137 0.38 8.76 13.28
CA LEU A 137 0.14 7.34 13.52
C LEU A 137 1.29 6.68 14.31
N LEU A 138 2.50 6.75 13.80
CA LEU A 138 3.66 6.08 14.38
C LEU A 138 3.92 6.48 15.85
N PRO A 139 3.99 7.76 16.23
CA PRO A 139 4.25 8.15 17.62
C PRO A 139 3.15 7.66 18.57
N THR A 140 1.89 7.76 18.14
CA THR A 140 0.74 7.35 18.97
C THR A 140 0.78 5.85 19.27
N ILE A 141 1.23 5.01 18.33
CA ILE A 141 1.34 3.57 18.54
C ILE A 141 2.56 3.24 19.39
N VAL A 142 3.71 3.82 19.09
CA VAL A 142 4.99 3.53 19.79
C VAL A 142 4.90 3.85 21.29
N MET A 143 4.21 4.92 21.67
CA MET A 143 4.04 5.33 23.06
C MET A 143 3.26 4.31 23.93
N GLN A 144 2.59 3.32 23.33
CA GLN A 144 1.72 2.40 24.05
C GLN A 144 2.44 1.18 24.63
N ASN A 145 3.65 0.87 24.17
CA ASN A 145 4.35 -0.34 24.59
C ASN A 145 5.87 -0.23 24.33
N ASP A 146 6.68 -0.55 25.32
CA ASP A 146 8.16 -0.49 25.26
C ASP A 146 8.79 -1.45 24.23
N ASN A 147 8.03 -2.44 23.77
CA ASN A 147 8.47 -3.33 22.68
C ASN A 147 8.15 -2.75 21.28
N LEU A 148 7.59 -1.55 21.20
CA LEU A 148 7.35 -0.85 19.95
C LEU A 148 8.41 0.23 19.77
N VAL A 149 8.98 0.28 18.56
CA VAL A 149 10.02 1.25 18.21
C VAL A 149 9.71 1.85 16.84
N GLY A 150 10.17 3.04 16.63
CA GLY A 150 10.07 3.71 15.35
C GLY A 150 10.24 5.21 15.54
N TRP A 151 11.00 5.78 14.63
CA TRP A 151 11.23 7.20 14.56
C TRP A 151 11.31 7.60 13.08
N ALA A 152 10.57 8.61 12.69
CA ALA A 152 10.57 9.14 11.34
C ALA A 152 10.31 10.64 11.38
N HIS A 153 11.15 11.43 10.72
CA HIS A 153 10.99 12.88 10.62
C HIS A 153 11.02 13.36 9.19
N ALA A 154 10.22 14.39 8.92
CA ALA A 154 10.20 15.08 7.64
C ALA A 154 11.06 16.34 7.71
N PHE A 155 11.86 16.58 6.68
CA PHE A 155 12.71 17.76 6.54
C PHE A 155 12.42 18.42 5.21
N ASP A 156 12.24 19.73 5.22
CA ASP A 156 11.99 20.59 4.06
C ASP A 156 13.25 21.36 3.59
N TYR A 157 14.35 21.28 4.35
CA TYR A 157 15.66 21.82 3.99
C TYR A 157 16.73 20.73 3.97
N VAL A 158 17.60 20.77 2.95
CA VAL A 158 18.71 19.82 2.79
C VAL A 158 19.66 19.88 3.98
N GLN A 159 19.97 21.11 4.44
CA GLN A 159 20.94 21.33 5.52
C GLN A 159 20.53 20.64 6.81
N ASP A 160 19.25 20.69 7.17
CA ASP A 160 18.73 20.08 8.41
C ASP A 160 18.88 18.56 8.38
N VAL A 161 18.64 17.94 7.21
CA VAL A 161 18.87 16.49 7.02
C VAL A 161 20.34 16.14 7.25
N LEU A 162 21.24 16.93 6.67
CA LEU A 162 22.68 16.70 6.76
C LEU A 162 23.19 16.89 8.19
N GLU A 163 22.66 17.88 8.91
CA GLU A 163 23.02 18.15 10.29
C GLU A 163 22.60 16.99 11.21
N VAL A 164 21.37 16.49 11.09
CA VAL A 164 20.90 15.34 11.87
C VAL A 164 21.72 14.09 11.58
N MET A 165 21.99 13.78 10.33
CA MET A 165 22.84 12.65 9.97
C MET A 165 24.29 12.82 10.48
N GLY A 166 24.86 14.02 10.37
CA GLY A 166 26.20 14.31 10.85
C GLY A 166 26.35 14.25 12.37
N THR A 167 25.36 14.75 13.11
CA THR A 167 25.34 14.72 14.58
C THR A 167 25.13 13.30 15.10
N ALA A 168 24.22 12.56 14.49
CA ALA A 168 23.94 11.17 14.86
C ALA A 168 25.14 10.23 14.61
N SER A 169 26.05 10.57 13.69
CA SER A 169 27.26 9.78 13.42
C SER A 169 28.20 9.64 14.63
N GLN A 170 28.07 10.51 15.63
CA GLN A 170 28.86 10.46 16.86
C GLN A 170 28.21 9.54 17.92
N ASN A 171 26.90 9.33 17.84
CA ASN A 171 26.11 8.51 18.75
C ASN A 171 25.14 7.68 17.90
N ALA A 172 25.26 6.37 17.82
CA ALA A 172 24.35 5.53 17.00
C ALA A 172 22.87 6.01 16.98
N PRO A 173 22.15 5.90 15.88
CA PRO A 173 22.45 5.11 14.68
C PRO A 173 23.31 5.88 13.67
N TYR A 174 24.21 5.18 13.01
CA TYR A 174 25.05 5.68 11.92
C TYR A 174 24.49 5.29 10.52
N GLN A 175 23.45 4.48 10.48
CA GLN A 175 22.76 4.06 9.27
C GLN A 175 21.35 4.60 9.23
N PHE A 176 20.96 5.16 8.10
CA PHE A 176 19.67 5.80 7.89
C PHE A 176 18.99 5.33 6.61
N VAL A 177 17.68 5.53 6.57
CA VAL A 177 16.87 5.42 5.36
C VAL A 177 16.24 6.77 5.07
N LEU A 178 16.53 7.31 3.89
CA LEU A 178 15.83 8.48 3.35
C LEU A 178 14.70 7.99 2.45
N LYS A 179 13.51 8.58 2.60
CA LYS A 179 12.33 8.21 1.83
C LYS A 179 11.66 9.45 1.22
N ALA A 180 11.19 9.34 -0.02
CA ALA A 180 10.28 10.33 -0.57
C ALA A 180 8.90 10.21 0.10
N PRO A 181 8.16 11.31 0.35
CA PRO A 181 6.83 11.30 0.96
C PRO A 181 5.84 10.37 0.27
N TRP A 182 5.84 10.37 -1.07
CA TRP A 182 5.07 9.46 -1.91
C TRP A 182 6.01 8.73 -2.86
N SER A 183 6.04 7.42 -2.77
CA SER A 183 6.78 6.56 -3.69
C SER A 183 6.32 5.13 -3.54
N SER A 184 6.47 4.33 -4.60
CA SER A 184 6.15 2.90 -4.58
C SER A 184 7.36 2.05 -4.91
N SER A 185 7.31 0.78 -4.49
CA SER A 185 8.22 -0.28 -4.92
C SER A 185 9.71 0.05 -4.71
N GLY A 186 10.06 0.69 -3.60
CA GLY A 186 11.45 0.98 -3.21
C GLY A 186 12.16 2.06 -4.02
N ARG A 187 11.54 2.64 -5.04
CA ARG A 187 12.18 3.64 -5.93
C ARG A 187 12.49 4.97 -5.25
N GLY A 188 11.74 5.32 -4.23
CA GLY A 188 11.92 6.55 -3.44
C GLY A 188 12.73 6.34 -2.16
N LEU A 189 13.56 5.30 -2.08
CA LEU A 189 14.38 4.99 -0.90
C LEU A 189 15.86 5.20 -1.20
N ARG A 190 16.60 5.67 -0.19
CA ARG A 190 18.08 5.69 -0.18
C ARG A 190 18.55 5.21 1.18
N TYR A 191 19.39 4.22 1.18
CA TYR A 191 20.09 3.73 2.36
C TYR A 191 21.41 4.49 2.48
N VAL A 192 21.71 4.99 3.67
CA VAL A 192 22.88 5.80 3.93
C VAL A 192 23.64 5.21 5.12
N ASP A 193 24.91 4.87 4.91
CA ASP A 193 25.85 4.56 5.98
C ASP A 193 26.81 5.76 6.10
N VAL A 194 26.69 6.51 7.20
CA VAL A 194 27.44 7.75 7.38
C VAL A 194 28.94 7.47 7.60
N HIS A 195 29.31 6.30 8.16
CA HIS A 195 30.68 5.86 8.35
C HIS A 195 31.28 5.12 7.15
N GLY A 196 30.40 4.58 6.26
CA GLY A 196 30.81 3.89 5.05
C GLY A 196 31.03 4.86 3.88
N GLU A 197 30.07 4.87 2.92
CA GLU A 197 30.14 5.76 1.76
C GLU A 197 29.97 7.25 2.12
N GLY A 198 29.40 7.52 3.30
CA GLY A 198 29.14 8.87 3.77
C GLY A 198 28.05 9.60 2.96
N ILE A 199 28.04 10.93 3.10
CA ILE A 199 27.06 11.80 2.46
C ILE A 199 27.63 12.31 1.14
N THR A 200 27.33 11.64 0.04
CA THR A 200 27.81 11.99 -1.30
C THR A 200 27.07 13.19 -1.93
N GLU A 201 27.69 13.88 -2.89
CA GLU A 201 27.02 14.95 -3.65
C GLU A 201 25.81 14.43 -4.44
N HIS A 202 25.87 13.18 -4.93
CA HIS A 202 24.73 12.53 -5.58
C HIS A 202 23.54 12.39 -4.61
N LEU A 203 23.78 11.99 -3.37
CA LEU A 203 22.76 11.90 -2.33
C LEU A 203 22.16 13.28 -2.02
N LYS A 204 22.97 14.29 -1.85
CA LYS A 204 22.53 15.69 -1.64
C LYS A 204 21.64 16.17 -2.80
N GLY A 205 22.04 15.89 -4.03
CA GLY A 205 21.27 16.19 -5.23
C GLY A 205 19.92 15.48 -5.26
N TRP A 206 19.87 14.20 -4.84
CA TRP A 206 18.62 13.44 -4.72
C TRP A 206 17.70 14.05 -3.64
N ILE A 207 18.22 14.34 -2.44
CA ILE A 207 17.45 14.99 -1.34
C ILE A 207 16.84 16.30 -1.83
N LYS A 208 17.67 17.19 -2.44
CA LYS A 208 17.22 18.47 -3.01
C LYS A 208 16.09 18.30 -4.03
N ASN A 209 16.21 17.30 -4.91
CA ASN A 209 15.19 17.03 -5.91
C ASN A 209 13.88 16.53 -5.29
N VAL A 210 13.94 15.66 -4.28
CA VAL A 210 12.74 15.16 -3.56
C VAL A 210 12.03 16.30 -2.85
N ILE A 211 12.77 17.14 -2.09
CA ILE A 211 12.21 18.31 -1.40
C ILE A 211 11.54 19.25 -2.41
N ARG A 212 12.23 19.56 -3.51
CA ARG A 212 11.68 20.45 -4.55
C ARG A 212 10.40 19.93 -5.18
N ARG A 213 10.27 18.60 -5.38
CA ARG A 213 9.11 17.98 -6.05
C ARG A 213 7.96 17.62 -5.11
N GLN A 214 8.28 17.24 -3.88
CA GLN A 214 7.31 16.68 -2.94
C GLN A 214 7.21 17.44 -1.61
N GLY A 215 7.97 18.52 -1.45
CA GLY A 215 7.92 19.42 -0.30
C GLY A 215 8.84 19.04 0.86
N CYS A 216 9.12 17.77 1.07
CA CYS A 216 10.03 17.30 2.11
C CYS A 216 10.69 15.97 1.74
N VAL A 217 11.68 15.55 2.54
CA VAL A 217 12.23 14.21 2.55
C VAL A 217 12.08 13.63 3.96
N MET A 218 11.78 12.33 4.05
CA MET A 218 11.73 11.60 5.33
C MET A 218 13.09 11.05 5.66
N LEU A 219 13.48 11.12 6.93
CA LEU A 219 14.67 10.49 7.51
C LEU A 219 14.24 9.53 8.62
N GLU A 220 14.75 8.32 8.59
CA GLU A 220 14.50 7.27 9.58
C GLU A 220 15.81 6.55 9.89
N PRO A 221 16.00 5.99 11.11
CA PRO A 221 17.06 5.05 11.37
C PRO A 221 16.91 3.80 10.49
N PHE A 222 18.01 3.22 10.09
CA PHE A 222 17.98 1.89 9.48
C PHE A 222 17.78 0.84 10.57
N TYR A 223 16.67 0.12 10.50
CA TYR A 223 16.38 -1.00 11.37
C TYR A 223 16.73 -2.32 10.68
N GLN A 224 17.58 -3.11 11.31
CA GLN A 224 17.81 -4.48 10.86
C GLN A 224 16.58 -5.31 11.20
N LYS A 225 15.92 -5.85 10.19
CA LYS A 225 14.66 -6.59 10.35
C LYS A 225 14.85 -8.10 10.26
N VAL A 226 13.98 -8.83 10.93
CA VAL A 226 13.84 -10.29 10.78
C VAL A 226 12.82 -10.62 9.71
N CYS A 227 11.67 -9.93 9.72
CA CYS A 227 10.63 -10.12 8.71
C CYS A 227 9.79 -8.86 8.50
N ASP A 228 9.22 -8.73 7.32
CA ASP A 228 8.19 -7.76 6.98
C ASP A 228 6.81 -8.38 7.18
N PHE A 229 5.88 -7.59 7.70
CA PHE A 229 4.48 -7.96 7.76
C PHE A 229 3.60 -6.71 7.70
N GLY A 230 2.31 -6.88 7.51
CA GLY A 230 1.34 -5.80 7.52
C GLY A 230 0.04 -6.24 8.19
N MET A 231 -0.74 -5.26 8.56
CA MET A 231 -2.13 -5.45 8.96
C MET A 231 -3.03 -4.75 7.95
N GLU A 232 -4.02 -5.46 7.48
CA GLU A 232 -4.97 -4.98 6.49
C GLU A 232 -6.29 -4.64 7.15
N PHE A 233 -6.89 -3.52 6.73
CA PHE A 233 -8.11 -2.96 7.31
C PHE A 233 -9.08 -2.50 6.23
N TYR A 234 -10.32 -2.24 6.65
CA TYR A 234 -11.34 -1.57 5.85
C TYR A 234 -12.03 -0.49 6.68
N ALA A 235 -12.05 0.74 6.15
CA ALA A 235 -12.75 1.86 6.73
C ALA A 235 -14.17 1.93 6.17
N HIS A 236 -15.18 1.87 7.05
CA HIS A 236 -16.59 1.95 6.69
C HIS A 236 -17.12 3.40 6.70
N SER A 237 -18.22 3.65 6.01
CA SER A 237 -18.86 4.96 5.95
C SER A 237 -19.37 5.47 7.30
N ASN A 238 -19.65 4.56 8.24
CA ASN A 238 -20.02 4.88 9.62
C ASN A 238 -18.80 5.13 10.53
N SER A 239 -17.61 5.27 9.96
CA SER A 239 -16.33 5.46 10.65
C SER A 239 -15.83 4.26 11.44
N ASP A 240 -16.46 3.11 11.32
CA ASP A 240 -15.92 1.89 11.90
C ASP A 240 -14.74 1.36 11.07
N ILE A 241 -13.75 0.76 11.76
CA ILE A 241 -12.55 0.19 11.13
C ILE A 241 -12.54 -1.31 11.40
N SER A 242 -12.77 -2.09 10.33
CA SER A 242 -12.67 -3.54 10.41
C SER A 242 -11.24 -3.99 10.17
N TYR A 243 -10.72 -4.86 11.04
CA TYR A 243 -9.50 -5.60 10.80
C TYR A 243 -9.77 -6.74 9.83
N MET A 244 -8.99 -6.81 8.75
CA MET A 244 -9.17 -7.81 7.68
C MET A 244 -8.22 -9.00 7.79
N GLY A 245 -7.07 -8.83 8.45
CA GLY A 245 -6.10 -9.89 8.71
C GLY A 245 -4.65 -9.47 8.60
N LEU A 246 -3.75 -10.38 8.99
CA LEU A 246 -2.30 -10.26 8.82
C LEU A 246 -1.89 -10.55 7.37
N SER A 247 -0.95 -9.76 6.88
CA SER A 247 -0.25 -9.94 5.62
C SER A 247 1.24 -10.18 5.91
N LEU A 248 1.73 -11.40 5.69
CA LEU A 248 3.16 -11.70 5.75
C LEU A 248 3.71 -11.59 4.32
N PHE A 249 4.71 -10.74 4.13
CA PHE A 249 5.28 -10.51 2.80
C PHE A 249 6.80 -10.44 2.84
N ASN A 250 7.41 -10.65 1.70
CA ASN A 250 8.85 -10.58 1.54
C ASN A 250 9.24 -9.36 0.71
N THR A 251 10.37 -8.77 1.08
CA THR A 251 11.02 -7.74 0.28
C THR A 251 12.48 -8.13 -0.02
N LYS A 252 12.97 -7.70 -1.17
CA LYS A 252 14.39 -7.78 -1.52
C LYS A 252 14.86 -6.38 -1.91
N ASN A 253 15.83 -5.84 -1.18
CA ASN A 253 16.30 -4.46 -1.38
C ASN A 253 15.16 -3.42 -1.32
N GLY A 254 14.19 -3.61 -0.41
CA GLY A 254 13.01 -2.74 -0.30
C GLY A 254 11.95 -2.94 -1.39
N ILE A 255 12.13 -3.88 -2.31
CA ILE A 255 11.17 -4.20 -3.37
C ILE A 255 10.34 -5.41 -2.94
N TYR A 256 9.02 -5.28 -2.99
CA TYR A 256 8.07 -6.36 -2.74
C TYR A 256 8.32 -7.55 -3.68
N THR A 257 8.35 -8.77 -3.14
CA THR A 257 8.57 -10.01 -3.89
C THR A 257 7.46 -11.04 -3.76
N GLY A 258 6.55 -10.89 -2.81
CA GLY A 258 5.39 -11.78 -2.67
C GLY A 258 4.81 -11.83 -1.26
N ASN A 259 3.61 -12.41 -1.16
CA ASN A 259 2.90 -12.64 0.09
C ASN A 259 2.79 -14.13 0.42
N ARG A 260 2.91 -14.46 1.69
CA ARG A 260 2.54 -15.77 2.22
C ARG A 260 1.03 -15.95 2.16
N LEU A 261 0.59 -17.06 1.59
CA LEU A 261 -0.80 -17.52 1.62
C LEU A 261 -0.92 -18.56 2.73
N ALA A 262 -1.71 -18.25 3.75
CA ALA A 262 -1.95 -19.15 4.88
C ALA A 262 -3.18 -18.65 5.67
N SER A 263 -3.71 -19.50 6.55
CA SER A 263 -4.73 -19.09 7.51
C SER A 263 -4.19 -18.03 8.48
N GLU A 264 -5.08 -17.20 9.03
CA GLU A 264 -4.69 -16.20 10.03
C GLU A 264 -3.94 -16.84 11.21
N ARG A 265 -4.42 -17.98 11.69
CA ARG A 265 -3.80 -18.75 12.78
C ARG A 265 -2.36 -19.16 12.46
N GLU A 266 -2.09 -19.61 11.24
CA GLU A 266 -0.74 -20.00 10.81
C GLU A 266 0.18 -18.77 10.69
N LYS A 267 -0.32 -17.66 10.15
CA LYS A 267 0.42 -16.41 10.06
C LYS A 267 0.80 -15.88 11.46
N ILE A 268 -0.14 -15.88 12.40
CA ILE A 268 0.12 -15.55 13.80
C ILE A 268 1.20 -16.48 14.38
N LYS A 269 1.06 -17.81 14.20
CA LYS A 269 2.05 -18.79 14.69
C LYS A 269 3.45 -18.57 14.12
N LEU A 270 3.56 -18.14 12.86
CA LEU A 270 4.84 -17.81 12.25
C LEU A 270 5.43 -16.52 12.85
N LEU A 271 4.62 -15.47 12.93
CA LEU A 271 5.04 -14.16 13.39
C LEU A 271 5.39 -14.14 14.89
N THR A 272 4.67 -14.90 15.72
CA THR A 272 4.93 -14.99 17.17
C THR A 272 6.22 -15.74 17.54
N LYS A 273 6.96 -16.27 16.59
CA LYS A 273 8.36 -16.69 16.80
C LYS A 273 9.29 -15.50 17.02
N HIS A 274 8.92 -14.32 16.56
CA HIS A 274 9.73 -13.11 16.55
C HIS A 274 9.10 -11.97 17.36
N VAL A 275 7.77 -11.96 17.55
CA VAL A 275 7.01 -10.87 18.14
C VAL A 275 6.06 -11.40 19.19
N ARG A 276 5.87 -10.69 20.30
CA ARG A 276 4.88 -11.04 21.31
C ARG A 276 3.46 -10.80 20.77
N LEU A 277 2.54 -11.71 21.07
CA LEU A 277 1.14 -11.60 20.62
C LEU A 277 0.46 -10.32 21.13
N GLU A 278 0.74 -9.94 22.38
CA GLU A 278 0.20 -8.71 22.98
C GLU A 278 0.59 -7.46 22.19
N CYS A 279 1.81 -7.42 21.61
CA CYS A 279 2.24 -6.30 20.76
C CYS A 279 1.37 -6.21 19.51
N LEU A 280 1.05 -7.34 18.86
CA LEU A 280 0.21 -7.36 17.68
C LEU A 280 -1.22 -6.87 18.00
N GLU A 281 -1.76 -7.28 19.13
CA GLU A 281 -3.07 -6.85 19.59
C GLU A 281 -3.10 -5.35 19.92
N THR A 282 -2.10 -4.85 20.64
CA THR A 282 -1.94 -3.42 20.93
C THR A 282 -1.86 -2.61 19.64
N ILE A 283 -1.01 -2.99 18.70
CA ILE A 283 -0.86 -2.31 17.41
C ILE A 283 -2.20 -2.26 16.67
N ARG A 284 -2.88 -3.39 16.54
CA ARG A 284 -4.19 -3.48 15.88
C ARG A 284 -5.21 -2.52 16.49
N GLN A 285 -5.35 -2.54 17.82
CA GLN A 285 -6.30 -1.69 18.54
C GLN A 285 -5.97 -0.20 18.38
N GLN A 286 -4.69 0.16 18.44
CA GLN A 286 -4.24 1.54 18.28
C GLN A 286 -4.47 2.05 16.85
N ILE A 287 -4.15 1.24 15.83
CA ILE A 287 -4.46 1.60 14.44
C ILE A 287 -5.97 1.81 14.26
N GLN A 288 -6.81 0.89 14.75
CA GLN A 288 -8.27 1.04 14.65
C GLN A 288 -8.76 2.32 15.35
N SER A 289 -8.23 2.61 16.54
CA SER A 289 -8.62 3.79 17.32
C SER A 289 -8.22 5.09 16.61
N VAL A 290 -6.96 5.22 16.20
CA VAL A 290 -6.44 6.41 15.52
C VAL A 290 -7.15 6.62 14.18
N MET A 291 -7.25 5.56 13.37
CA MET A 291 -7.81 5.67 12.02
C MET A 291 -9.32 5.89 12.04
N ARG A 292 -10.05 5.43 13.06
CA ARG A 292 -11.47 5.76 13.25
C ARG A 292 -11.69 7.27 13.34
N ILE A 293 -10.83 7.97 14.05
CA ILE A 293 -10.90 9.42 14.22
C ILE A 293 -10.44 10.14 12.94
N GLN A 294 -9.31 9.72 12.41
CA GLN A 294 -8.63 10.42 11.33
C GLN A 294 -9.32 10.24 9.97
N LEU A 295 -9.92 9.06 9.73
CA LEU A 295 -10.60 8.76 8.47
C LEU A 295 -12.08 9.19 8.48
N HIS A 296 -12.63 9.61 9.63
CA HIS A 296 -14.03 10.01 9.75
C HIS A 296 -14.40 11.07 8.71
N GLY A 297 -15.37 10.74 7.84
CA GLY A 297 -15.82 11.63 6.76
C GLY A 297 -14.82 11.85 5.61
N ASN A 298 -13.60 11.34 5.72
CA ASN A 298 -12.53 11.60 4.75
C ASN A 298 -12.20 10.41 3.84
N TYR A 299 -12.41 9.19 4.33
CA TYR A 299 -12.04 7.99 3.57
C TYR A 299 -12.96 6.81 3.87
N VAL A 300 -13.35 6.11 2.82
CA VAL A 300 -14.04 4.81 2.86
C VAL A 300 -13.30 3.88 1.92
N GLY A 301 -12.89 2.70 2.40
CA GLY A 301 -12.20 1.73 1.59
C GLY A 301 -11.14 0.94 2.33
N SER A 302 -10.40 0.14 1.57
CA SER A 302 -9.31 -0.70 2.08
C SER A 302 -8.07 0.13 2.39
N PHE A 303 -7.39 -0.17 3.50
CA PHE A 303 -6.06 0.36 3.77
C PHE A 303 -5.18 -0.68 4.48
N GLY A 304 -3.87 -0.54 4.35
CA GLY A 304 -2.89 -1.41 4.99
C GLY A 304 -1.82 -0.61 5.71
N VAL A 305 -1.26 -1.19 6.78
CA VAL A 305 -0.11 -0.63 7.50
C VAL A 305 1.01 -1.66 7.46
N ASP A 306 2.14 -1.28 6.83
CA ASP A 306 3.32 -2.12 6.74
C ASP A 306 4.18 -1.95 8.00
N MET A 307 4.74 -3.04 8.48
CA MET A 307 5.45 -3.18 9.74
C MET A 307 6.69 -4.06 9.56
N MET A 308 7.59 -4.03 10.53
CA MET A 308 8.70 -4.98 10.59
C MET A 308 8.95 -5.48 12.00
N ALA A 309 9.32 -6.76 12.12
CA ALA A 309 9.84 -7.35 13.35
C ALA A 309 11.36 -7.25 13.38
N LEU A 310 11.91 -6.96 14.57
CA LEU A 310 13.35 -6.79 14.79
C LEU A 310 13.93 -7.99 15.55
N PRO A 311 15.28 -8.21 15.48
CA PRO A 311 15.93 -9.37 16.11
C PRO A 311 15.77 -9.44 17.64
N ASP A 312 15.58 -8.28 18.29
CA ASP A 312 15.39 -8.16 19.74
C ASP A 312 13.93 -8.37 20.19
N GLY A 313 13.05 -8.77 19.27
CA GLY A 313 11.63 -9.01 19.53
C GLY A 313 10.78 -7.74 19.52
N LYS A 314 11.36 -6.57 19.23
CA LYS A 314 10.64 -5.33 19.05
C LYS A 314 9.97 -5.26 17.68
N VAL A 315 9.01 -4.36 17.57
CA VAL A 315 8.24 -4.11 16.33
C VAL A 315 8.31 -2.65 15.96
N HIS A 316 8.61 -2.37 14.69
CA HIS A 316 8.33 -1.08 14.08
C HIS A 316 6.89 -1.12 13.53
N PRO A 317 5.93 -0.44 14.18
CA PRO A 317 4.49 -0.69 13.95
C PRO A 317 3.90 0.08 12.77
N CYS A 318 4.68 0.95 12.12
CA CYS A 318 4.22 1.73 10.97
C CYS A 318 5.41 2.17 10.09
N VAL A 319 5.87 1.29 9.22
CA VAL A 319 6.89 1.58 8.19
C VAL A 319 6.28 2.39 7.05
N GLU A 320 5.02 2.07 6.71
CA GLU A 320 4.24 2.75 5.67
C GLU A 320 2.75 2.57 5.92
N LEU A 321 1.98 3.65 5.74
CA LEU A 321 0.53 3.64 5.66
C LEU A 321 0.12 3.68 4.19
N ASN A 322 -0.66 2.69 3.77
CA ASN A 322 -1.18 2.55 2.42
C ASN A 322 -2.69 2.81 2.42
N LEU A 323 -3.15 4.06 2.18
CA LEU A 323 -4.58 4.39 2.08
C LEU A 323 -5.16 3.96 0.72
N ARG A 324 -5.07 2.69 0.46
CA ARG A 324 -5.53 2.00 -0.73
C ARG A 324 -5.58 0.50 -0.48
N ARG A 325 -6.13 -0.23 -1.43
CA ARG A 325 -5.95 -1.69 -1.44
C ARG A 325 -4.48 -2.06 -1.61
N THR A 326 -4.05 -3.16 -1.04
CA THR A 326 -2.67 -3.66 -1.07
C THR A 326 -2.63 -5.08 -1.62
N MET A 327 -1.44 -5.57 -1.97
CA MET A 327 -1.26 -6.99 -2.30
C MET A 327 -1.54 -7.91 -1.09
N GLY A 328 -1.45 -7.39 0.13
CA GLY A 328 -1.89 -8.06 1.35
C GLY A 328 -3.38 -8.39 1.32
N HIS A 329 -4.25 -7.46 0.92
CA HIS A 329 -5.68 -7.73 0.75
C HIS A 329 -5.96 -8.80 -0.31
N VAL A 330 -5.20 -8.80 -1.42
CA VAL A 330 -5.30 -9.84 -2.45
C VAL A 330 -4.94 -11.20 -1.85
N ALA A 331 -3.81 -11.28 -1.15
CA ALA A 331 -3.34 -12.50 -0.49
C ALA A 331 -4.37 -13.01 0.55
N LEU A 332 -4.99 -12.12 1.33
CA LEU A 332 -6.04 -12.48 2.28
C LEU A 332 -7.26 -13.12 1.59
N ASN A 333 -7.68 -12.57 0.45
CA ASN A 333 -8.82 -13.13 -0.29
C ASN A 333 -8.51 -14.50 -0.89
N ILE A 334 -7.31 -14.70 -1.43
CA ILE A 334 -6.86 -16.00 -1.93
C ILE A 334 -6.72 -17.00 -0.78
N SER A 335 -6.12 -16.58 0.35
CA SER A 335 -5.90 -17.44 1.53
C SER A 335 -7.17 -18.05 2.10
N LYS A 336 -8.33 -17.42 1.88
CA LYS A 336 -9.64 -17.98 2.30
C LYS A 336 -10.08 -19.21 1.49
N LYS A 337 -9.42 -19.50 0.37
CA LYS A 337 -9.82 -20.53 -0.58
C LYS A 337 -8.74 -21.58 -0.86
N ILE A 338 -7.55 -21.42 -0.29
CA ILE A 338 -6.47 -22.42 -0.42
C ILE A 338 -6.65 -23.53 0.63
N ALA A 339 -6.35 -24.75 0.22
CA ALA A 339 -6.32 -25.92 1.12
C ALA A 339 -4.98 -26.02 1.88
N GLU A 340 -3.88 -25.61 1.23
CA GLU A 340 -2.52 -25.70 1.75
C GLU A 340 -1.81 -24.35 1.68
N PRO A 341 -0.91 -24.07 2.61
CA PRO A 341 -0.10 -22.86 2.58
C PRO A 341 0.70 -22.69 1.28
N GLY A 342 0.93 -21.47 0.88
CA GLY A 342 1.66 -21.17 -0.35
C GLY A 342 2.23 -19.77 -0.39
N MET A 343 2.71 -19.37 -1.58
CA MET A 343 3.20 -18.04 -1.86
C MET A 343 2.50 -17.46 -3.09
N MET A 344 2.11 -16.20 -2.98
CA MET A 344 1.63 -15.38 -4.08
C MET A 344 2.74 -14.42 -4.51
N ARG A 345 3.03 -14.37 -5.80
CA ARG A 345 4.05 -13.47 -6.38
C ARG A 345 3.55 -12.83 -7.66
N ILE A 346 3.99 -11.59 -7.90
CA ILE A 346 3.90 -10.99 -9.23
C ILE A 346 5.25 -11.21 -9.89
N ILE A 347 5.26 -11.88 -11.04
CA ILE A 347 6.46 -12.12 -11.83
C ILE A 347 6.34 -11.45 -13.20
N PHE A 348 7.47 -11.06 -13.75
CA PHE A 348 7.56 -10.60 -15.14
C PHE A 348 8.17 -11.71 -15.97
N GLN A 349 7.38 -12.30 -16.86
CA GLN A 349 7.78 -13.43 -17.69
C GLN A 349 7.23 -13.27 -19.12
N SER A 350 8.03 -13.58 -20.11
CA SER A 350 7.63 -13.51 -21.53
C SER A 350 7.06 -12.15 -21.95
N GLY A 351 7.57 -11.07 -21.33
CA GLY A 351 7.13 -9.71 -21.64
C GLY A 351 5.87 -9.24 -20.92
N HIS A 352 5.28 -10.03 -20.00
CA HIS A 352 4.06 -9.72 -19.28
C HIS A 352 4.20 -9.94 -17.77
N TYR A 353 3.42 -9.19 -17.00
CA TYR A 353 3.24 -9.45 -15.57
C TYR A 353 2.18 -10.52 -15.34
N ALA A 354 2.47 -11.45 -14.45
CA ALA A 354 1.55 -12.52 -14.08
C ALA A 354 1.50 -12.73 -12.57
N LEU A 355 0.31 -13.07 -12.06
CA LEU A 355 0.12 -13.50 -10.68
C LEU A 355 0.36 -15.01 -10.60
N HIS A 356 1.37 -15.41 -9.84
CA HIS A 356 1.71 -16.80 -9.59
C HIS A 356 1.40 -17.20 -8.16
N ILE A 357 0.79 -18.38 -7.99
CA ILE A 357 0.57 -19.05 -6.71
C ILE A 357 1.37 -20.35 -6.73
N THR A 358 2.19 -20.53 -5.71
CA THR A 358 2.97 -21.77 -5.50
C THR A 358 2.61 -22.37 -4.15
N HIS A 359 2.51 -23.68 -4.08
CA HIS A 359 2.18 -24.46 -2.88
C HIS A 359 3.43 -25.08 -2.22
N ASP A 360 4.60 -24.48 -2.40
CA ASP A 360 5.87 -25.02 -1.91
C ASP A 360 6.15 -24.56 -0.47
N ASP A 361 6.21 -25.52 0.47
CA ASP A 361 6.46 -25.31 1.90
C ASP A 361 7.87 -24.78 2.24
N LYS A 362 8.79 -24.78 1.28
CA LYS A 362 10.21 -24.45 1.48
C LYS A 362 10.55 -22.96 1.39
N VAL A 363 9.60 -22.11 1.04
CA VAL A 363 9.86 -20.66 1.06
C VAL A 363 9.60 -20.14 2.46
N LEU A 364 10.55 -20.42 3.34
CA LEU A 364 10.66 -19.84 4.67
C LEU A 364 10.75 -18.32 4.55
N LEU A 365 9.92 -17.63 5.35
CA LEU A 365 10.22 -16.29 5.80
C LEU A 365 11.52 -16.38 6.60
N LEU A 366 12.61 -15.92 6.06
CA LEU A 366 13.85 -15.60 6.73
C LEU A 366 13.99 -14.09 6.72
#